data_973ccab47d5b493b1304f57adb38169a
#
_entry.id   973ccab47d5b493b1304f57adb38169a
#
_cell.length_a   1.000
_cell.length_b   1.000
_cell.length_c   1.000
_cell.angle_alpha   90.00
_cell.angle_beta   90.00
_cell.angle_gamma   90.00
#
_symmetry.space_group_name_H-M   'P 1'
#
loop_
_entity.id
_entity.type
_entity.pdbx_description
1 polymer ?
#
loop_
_entity_poly.entity_id
_entity_poly.type
_entity_poly.pdbx_seq_one_letter_code
_entity_poly.pdbx_strand_id
1 'polypeptide(L)'
;NIPNEGMLFYGPIQQGNDNWNATFFCGSCAVIRREALAQIGGFAVETVTEDAHTALKFQRLGWKSAFLDIPLAAGLATERLVVHVIQRTRWARGMTQIFRVDNPLFGRGLTFQQRLCYLSAMLYYQFALPRVVFVTAPLAYLLFNLNIIYSSASLIVSYALPHLFLAIYVGSRMNGRYRYSFWGEIYDIVLAFHLVLPTLVTMIFPKRGKFNVTDKGGLLDVGYFDFTVVRPHLVVACLLALGVIVGIVRAIGHDYFGSDPNVIALNVGWGIYSLIFLLAAIAVARETRQVRKTIRIDVDIPVVIHYASGIVSRSHTADLSMGGCRVVAPDNRHLEDDIEEIELILQSGAISIPAQLVTSDERFLRLKFDEDIPLSRRRELVRVVLARADAWINPPARRITRSAPSSPFYAACSNCSG
;
A
#
# COMPACT_ATOMS: atom_id res chain seq x y z
N ASN A 1 10.13 -9.58 -4.12
CA ASN A 1 9.76 -8.22 -3.67
C ASN A 1 8.51 -7.77 -4.41
N ILE A 2 7.36 -7.79 -3.73
CA ILE A 2 6.09 -7.30 -4.25
C ILE A 2 6.05 -5.79 -3.97
N PRO A 3 5.73 -4.91 -4.96
CA PRO A 3 5.63 -3.49 -4.73
C PRO A 3 4.53 -3.17 -3.73
N ASN A 4 4.78 -2.20 -2.86
CA ASN A 4 3.76 -1.66 -1.99
C ASN A 4 2.74 -0.87 -2.85
N GLU A 5 1.44 -1.09 -2.64
CA GLU A 5 0.38 -0.34 -3.34
C GLU A 5 0.52 1.19 -3.18
N GLY A 6 1.07 1.66 -2.07
CA GLY A 6 1.38 3.07 -1.84
C GLY A 6 2.31 3.68 -2.89
N MET A 7 3.21 2.89 -3.49
CA MET A 7 4.15 3.40 -4.49
C MET A 7 3.47 3.92 -5.76
N LEU A 8 2.35 3.33 -6.18
CA LEU A 8 1.57 3.83 -7.31
C LEU A 8 0.89 5.16 -6.95
N PHE A 9 0.31 5.25 -5.76
CA PHE A 9 -0.42 6.42 -5.31
C PHE A 9 0.53 7.61 -5.00
N TYR A 10 1.56 7.40 -4.18
CA TYR A 10 2.55 8.44 -3.79
C TYR A 10 3.61 8.73 -4.86
N GLY A 11 3.59 8.07 -5.97
CA GLY A 11 4.44 8.34 -7.12
C GLY A 11 3.61 8.89 -8.28
N PRO A 12 3.37 8.06 -9.33
CA PRO A 12 2.79 8.53 -10.58
C PRO A 12 1.44 9.23 -10.45
N ILE A 13 0.56 8.79 -9.52
CA ILE A 13 -0.78 9.40 -9.37
C ILE A 13 -0.66 10.80 -8.78
N GLN A 14 0.06 10.99 -7.68
CA GLN A 14 0.20 12.30 -7.07
C GLN A 14 1.03 13.26 -7.94
N GLN A 15 2.07 12.77 -8.63
CA GLN A 15 2.82 13.55 -9.62
C GLN A 15 1.94 13.99 -10.79
N GLY A 16 1.09 13.10 -11.29
CA GLY A 16 0.13 13.42 -12.35
C GLY A 16 -0.90 14.47 -11.89
N ASN A 17 -1.41 14.32 -10.67
CA ASN A 17 -2.34 15.27 -10.06
C ASN A 17 -1.68 16.65 -9.83
N ASP A 18 -0.38 16.67 -9.50
CA ASP A 18 0.38 17.90 -9.28
C ASP A 18 0.41 18.79 -10.53
N ASN A 19 0.62 18.22 -11.71
CA ASN A 19 0.58 18.93 -12.98
C ASN A 19 -0.73 19.71 -13.23
N TRP A 20 -1.83 19.23 -12.65
CA TRP A 20 -3.16 19.82 -12.77
C TRP A 20 -3.60 20.60 -11.53
N ASN A 21 -2.68 20.84 -10.58
CA ASN A 21 -3.00 21.43 -9.27
C ASN A 21 -4.17 20.69 -8.56
N ALA A 22 -4.13 19.36 -8.61
CA ALA A 22 -5.15 18.48 -8.03
C ALA A 22 -4.59 17.51 -6.99
N THR A 23 -3.29 17.64 -6.65
CA THR A 23 -2.68 16.84 -5.59
C THR A 23 -3.24 17.24 -4.23
N PHE A 24 -3.38 16.27 -3.33
CA PHE A 24 -3.85 16.49 -1.96
C PHE A 24 -2.92 15.80 -0.96
N PHE A 25 -2.80 16.36 0.23
CA PHE A 25 -2.04 15.72 1.30
C PHE A 25 -2.83 14.56 1.90
N CYS A 26 -2.13 13.62 2.55
CA CYS A 26 -2.69 12.36 3.02
C CYS A 26 -2.51 12.21 4.53
N GLY A 27 -3.06 13.14 5.30
CA GLY A 27 -3.12 13.12 6.75
C GLY A 27 -1.81 13.49 7.47
N SER A 28 -0.66 13.48 6.78
CA SER A 28 0.65 13.79 7.36
C SER A 28 1.62 14.32 6.31
N CYS A 29 2.82 14.75 6.76
CA CYS A 29 3.91 15.19 5.88
C CYS A 29 3.50 16.31 4.91
N ALA A 30 2.76 17.28 5.40
CA ALA A 30 2.31 18.44 4.64
C ALA A 30 2.66 19.75 5.34
N VAL A 31 3.00 20.75 4.54
CA VAL A 31 3.14 22.16 4.98
C VAL A 31 1.98 22.92 4.41
N ILE A 32 1.18 23.55 5.28
CA ILE A 32 -0.05 24.23 4.91
C ILE A 32 0.07 25.70 5.28
N ARG A 33 -0.28 26.59 4.34
CA ARG A 33 -0.36 28.03 4.64
C ARG A 33 -1.50 28.31 5.62
N ARG A 34 -1.19 29.00 6.72
CA ARG A 34 -2.16 29.33 7.76
C ARG A 34 -3.32 30.19 7.22
N GLU A 35 -3.03 31.08 6.28
CA GLU A 35 -4.04 31.94 5.63
C GLU A 35 -5.08 31.11 4.86
N ALA A 36 -4.62 30.09 4.09
CA ALA A 36 -5.51 29.18 3.38
C ALA A 36 -6.42 28.40 4.33
N LEU A 37 -5.84 27.92 5.44
CA LEU A 37 -6.59 27.19 6.47
C LEU A 37 -7.62 28.10 7.16
N ALA A 38 -7.26 29.35 7.45
CA ALA A 38 -8.17 30.34 8.04
C ALA A 38 -9.34 30.68 7.10
N GLN A 39 -9.11 30.79 5.77
CA GLN A 39 -10.15 31.10 4.80
C GLN A 39 -11.24 30.01 4.69
N ILE A 40 -10.93 28.75 4.95
CA ILE A 40 -11.92 27.66 4.95
C ILE A 40 -12.45 27.33 6.35
N GLY A 41 -12.04 28.09 7.39
CA GLY A 41 -12.49 27.89 8.76
C GLY A 41 -11.84 26.70 9.48
N GLY A 42 -10.67 26.22 9.04
CA GLY A 42 -9.95 25.08 9.62
C GLY A 42 -10.00 23.85 8.72
N PHE A 43 -9.59 22.69 9.25
CA PHE A 43 -9.67 21.44 8.52
C PHE A 43 -11.13 21.02 8.26
N ALA A 44 -11.38 20.39 7.11
CA ALA A 44 -12.68 19.84 6.79
C ALA A 44 -13.03 18.68 7.72
N VAL A 45 -14.03 18.84 8.56
CA VAL A 45 -14.47 17.82 9.54
C VAL A 45 -15.72 17.06 9.10
N GLU A 46 -16.30 17.42 7.96
CA GLU A 46 -17.55 16.86 7.46
C GLU A 46 -17.38 15.44 6.89
N THR A 47 -16.14 15.06 6.60
CA THR A 47 -15.81 13.75 6.04
C THR A 47 -14.65 13.11 6.82
N VAL A 48 -14.57 11.78 6.78
CA VAL A 48 -13.52 11.03 7.50
C VAL A 48 -12.18 10.99 6.76
N THR A 49 -12.07 11.60 5.59
CA THR A 49 -10.84 11.91 4.87
C THR A 49 -10.69 13.42 4.78
N GLU A 50 -10.45 14.01 5.94
CA GLU A 50 -10.33 15.45 6.15
C GLU A 50 -9.23 16.08 5.30
N ASP A 51 -8.18 15.33 5.03
CA ASP A 51 -7.02 15.70 4.22
C ASP A 51 -7.40 16.00 2.75
N ALA A 52 -8.00 15.03 2.07
CA ALA A 52 -8.44 15.19 0.69
C ALA A 52 -9.54 16.26 0.57
N HIS A 53 -10.45 16.33 1.54
CA HIS A 53 -11.54 17.31 1.53
C HIS A 53 -11.03 18.74 1.79
N THR A 54 -10.09 18.91 2.73
CA THR A 54 -9.43 20.20 2.98
C THR A 54 -8.69 20.70 1.74
N ALA A 55 -7.94 19.81 1.07
CA ALA A 55 -7.25 20.17 -0.17
C ALA A 55 -8.23 20.57 -1.29
N LEU A 56 -9.36 19.86 -1.43
CA LEU A 56 -10.41 20.22 -2.38
C LEU A 56 -10.95 21.63 -2.11
N LYS A 57 -11.22 21.98 -0.84
CA LYS A 57 -11.68 23.33 -0.44
C LYS A 57 -10.63 24.40 -0.76
N PHE A 58 -9.35 24.14 -0.51
CA PHE A 58 -8.26 25.06 -0.89
C PHE A 58 -8.25 25.33 -2.38
N GLN A 59 -8.31 24.30 -3.20
CA GLN A 59 -8.25 24.41 -4.65
C GLN A 59 -9.50 25.10 -5.22
N ARG A 60 -10.67 24.92 -4.60
CA ARG A 60 -11.89 25.70 -4.95
C ARG A 60 -11.75 27.22 -4.75
N LEU A 61 -10.91 27.62 -3.78
CA LEU A 61 -10.58 29.03 -3.54
C LEU A 61 -9.38 29.54 -4.38
N GLY A 62 -8.85 28.69 -5.28
CA GLY A 62 -7.74 29.03 -6.16
C GLY A 62 -6.35 28.85 -5.54
N TRP A 63 -6.25 28.28 -4.33
CA TRP A 63 -4.96 27.91 -3.75
C TRP A 63 -4.30 26.80 -4.57
N LYS A 64 -2.97 26.85 -4.63
CA LYS A 64 -2.16 25.83 -5.31
C LYS A 64 -1.61 24.83 -4.30
N SER A 65 -1.52 23.58 -4.72
CA SER A 65 -0.83 22.50 -4.02
C SER A 65 0.37 22.05 -4.83
N ALA A 66 1.37 21.47 -4.17
CA ALA A 66 2.54 20.88 -4.82
C ALA A 66 2.88 19.55 -4.13
N PHE A 67 3.28 18.57 -4.92
CA PHE A 67 3.72 17.28 -4.45
C PHE A 67 5.24 17.11 -4.62
N LEU A 68 5.90 16.71 -3.56
CA LEU A 68 7.32 16.40 -3.56
C LEU A 68 7.53 14.90 -3.48
N ASP A 69 7.99 14.29 -4.58
CA ASP A 69 8.28 12.85 -4.65
C ASP A 69 9.64 12.51 -4.03
N ILE A 70 9.81 12.95 -2.78
CA ILE A 70 10.97 12.60 -1.95
C ILE A 70 10.45 12.09 -0.62
N PRO A 71 10.80 10.87 -0.18
CA PRO A 71 10.39 10.36 1.12
C PRO A 71 11.14 11.08 2.24
N LEU A 72 10.50 12.10 2.82
CA LEU A 72 11.04 12.91 3.91
C LEU A 72 10.61 12.42 5.29
N ALA A 73 9.64 11.53 5.36
CA ALA A 73 9.19 10.94 6.61
C ALA A 73 8.73 9.51 6.42
N ALA A 74 8.80 8.72 7.46
CA ALA A 74 8.31 7.36 7.49
C ALA A 74 7.49 7.11 8.75
N GLY A 75 6.57 6.17 8.66
CA GLY A 75 5.71 5.78 9.77
C GLY A 75 5.33 4.31 9.69
N LEU A 76 4.72 3.81 10.76
CA LEU A 76 4.23 2.44 10.81
C LEU A 76 3.06 2.27 9.83
N ALA A 77 3.18 1.28 8.96
CA ALA A 77 2.07 0.78 8.16
C ALA A 77 1.14 -0.08 9.02
N THR A 78 0.00 -0.47 8.45
CA THR A 78 -0.88 -1.47 9.08
C THR A 78 -0.20 -2.84 9.02
N GLU A 79 -0.02 -3.47 10.17
CA GLU A 79 0.75 -4.70 10.29
C GLU A 79 -0.11 -5.95 10.10
N ARG A 80 -1.42 -5.85 10.35
CA ARG A 80 -2.40 -6.94 10.25
C ARG A 80 -3.44 -6.67 9.18
N LEU A 81 -3.92 -7.73 8.53
CA LEU A 81 -4.91 -7.65 7.47
C LEU A 81 -6.21 -6.98 7.92
N VAL A 82 -6.71 -7.33 9.10
CA VAL A 82 -7.93 -6.70 9.66
C VAL A 82 -7.77 -5.18 9.81
N VAL A 83 -6.61 -4.72 10.27
CA VAL A 83 -6.31 -3.29 10.46
C VAL A 83 -6.21 -2.59 9.10
N HIS A 84 -5.62 -3.26 8.10
CA HIS A 84 -5.58 -2.79 6.72
C HIS A 84 -6.98 -2.62 6.13
N VAL A 85 -7.85 -3.62 6.29
CA VAL A 85 -9.26 -3.57 5.84
C VAL A 85 -10.01 -2.42 6.51
N ILE A 86 -9.84 -2.21 7.82
CA ILE A 86 -10.46 -1.09 8.55
C ILE A 86 -9.98 0.25 7.98
N GLN A 87 -8.68 0.40 7.73
CA GLN A 87 -8.10 1.61 7.16
C GLN A 87 -8.64 1.89 5.76
N ARG A 88 -8.67 0.89 4.88
CA ARG A 88 -9.19 1.02 3.51
C ARG A 88 -10.70 1.31 3.50
N THR A 89 -11.44 0.70 4.39
CA THR A 89 -12.89 0.98 4.57
C THR A 89 -13.12 2.44 4.98
N ARG A 90 -12.28 2.99 5.87
CA ARG A 90 -12.34 4.41 6.25
C ARG A 90 -12.08 5.32 5.06
N TRP A 91 -11.04 5.04 4.27
CA TRP A 91 -10.73 5.84 3.08
C TRP A 91 -11.84 5.76 2.03
N ALA A 92 -12.35 4.56 1.75
CA ALA A 92 -13.47 4.37 0.82
C ALA A 92 -14.71 5.16 1.25
N ARG A 93 -15.04 5.11 2.56
CA ARG A 93 -16.13 5.91 3.13
C ARG A 93 -15.90 7.40 2.95
N GLY A 94 -14.71 7.91 3.30
CA GLY A 94 -14.38 9.33 3.22
C GLY A 94 -14.44 9.87 1.80
N MET A 95 -13.86 9.16 0.82
CA MET A 95 -13.93 9.57 -0.58
C MET A 95 -15.36 9.51 -1.13
N THR A 96 -16.17 8.54 -0.70
CA THR A 96 -17.60 8.49 -1.04
C THR A 96 -18.39 9.63 -0.36
N GLN A 97 -18.03 10.01 0.88
CA GLN A 97 -18.61 11.16 1.56
C GLN A 97 -18.34 12.45 0.81
N ILE A 98 -17.08 12.72 0.40
CA ILE A 98 -16.74 13.91 -0.39
C ILE A 98 -17.58 13.94 -1.67
N PHE A 99 -17.67 12.82 -2.39
CA PHE A 99 -18.48 12.72 -3.61
C PHE A 99 -19.96 13.10 -3.37
N ARG A 100 -20.50 12.83 -2.18
CA ARG A 100 -21.90 13.11 -1.83
C ARG A 100 -22.10 14.49 -1.24
N VAL A 101 -21.14 15.02 -0.48
CA VAL A 101 -21.29 16.26 0.30
C VAL A 101 -20.71 17.47 -0.43
N ASP A 102 -19.56 17.30 -1.10
CA ASP A 102 -18.86 18.34 -1.86
C ASP A 102 -18.38 17.78 -3.20
N ASN A 103 -19.33 17.44 -4.06
CA ASN A 103 -19.03 16.78 -5.34
C ASN A 103 -18.12 17.64 -6.22
N PRO A 104 -16.93 17.13 -6.62
CA PRO A 104 -16.00 17.91 -7.42
C PRO A 104 -16.49 18.24 -8.84
N LEU A 105 -17.44 17.45 -9.37
CA LEU A 105 -18.02 17.72 -10.70
C LEU A 105 -18.89 18.97 -10.73
N PHE A 106 -19.46 19.34 -9.58
CA PHE A 106 -20.34 20.49 -9.44
C PHE A 106 -19.70 21.60 -8.63
N GLY A 107 -20.33 22.76 -8.59
CA GLY A 107 -19.83 23.91 -7.88
C GLY A 107 -18.73 24.68 -8.66
N ARG A 108 -18.30 25.79 -8.07
CA ARG A 108 -17.33 26.72 -8.67
C ARG A 108 -15.89 26.45 -8.17
N GLY A 109 -14.91 27.04 -8.83
CA GLY A 109 -13.55 27.14 -8.35
C GLY A 109 -12.59 26.05 -8.86
N LEU A 110 -13.08 24.96 -9.43
CA LEU A 110 -12.22 23.90 -9.99
C LEU A 110 -12.16 23.97 -11.52
N THR A 111 -10.97 23.74 -12.07
CA THR A 111 -10.78 23.51 -13.50
C THR A 111 -11.33 22.15 -13.92
N PHE A 112 -11.54 21.92 -15.22
CA PHE A 112 -12.00 20.63 -15.75
C PHE A 112 -11.03 19.48 -15.36
N GLN A 113 -9.74 19.72 -15.47
CA GLN A 113 -8.70 18.74 -15.14
C GLN A 113 -8.72 18.36 -13.66
N GLN A 114 -8.85 19.34 -12.76
CA GLN A 114 -9.01 19.09 -11.33
C GLN A 114 -10.23 18.23 -11.03
N ARG A 115 -11.36 18.51 -11.69
CA ARG A 115 -12.59 17.72 -11.56
C ARG A 115 -12.37 16.25 -11.93
N LEU A 116 -11.66 16.00 -13.04
CA LEU A 116 -11.34 14.64 -13.48
C LEU A 116 -10.40 13.93 -12.51
N CYS A 117 -9.36 14.60 -11.99
CA CYS A 117 -8.45 14.02 -11.00
C CYS A 117 -9.18 13.62 -9.72
N TYR A 118 -10.03 14.50 -9.17
CA TYR A 118 -10.83 14.17 -7.99
C TYR A 118 -11.87 13.09 -8.25
N LEU A 119 -12.55 13.13 -9.40
CA LEU A 119 -13.48 12.07 -9.80
C LEU A 119 -12.78 10.72 -9.87
N SER A 120 -11.61 10.65 -10.49
CA SER A 120 -10.79 9.43 -10.57
C SER A 120 -10.45 8.89 -9.19
N ALA A 121 -9.99 9.77 -8.27
CA ALA A 121 -9.65 9.38 -6.91
C ALA A 121 -10.87 8.86 -6.12
N MET A 122 -12.06 9.42 -6.35
CA MET A 122 -13.30 8.99 -5.69
C MET A 122 -13.86 7.71 -6.29
N LEU A 123 -13.86 7.57 -7.62
CA LEU A 123 -14.32 6.37 -8.31
C LEU A 123 -13.43 5.17 -8.05
N TYR A 124 -12.14 5.40 -7.75
CA TYR A 124 -11.25 4.31 -7.37
C TYR A 124 -11.84 3.43 -6.26
N TYR A 125 -12.49 4.02 -5.26
CA TYR A 125 -13.08 3.26 -4.15
C TYR A 125 -14.45 2.62 -4.46
N GLN A 126 -15.02 2.89 -5.64
CA GLN A 126 -16.28 2.27 -6.09
C GLN A 126 -16.05 0.91 -6.79
N PHE A 127 -14.80 0.48 -6.95
CA PHE A 127 -14.46 -0.80 -7.60
C PHE A 127 -15.08 -2.02 -6.89
N ALA A 128 -15.41 -1.90 -5.61
CA ALA A 128 -15.82 -3.01 -4.77
C ALA A 128 -17.10 -3.71 -5.28
N LEU A 129 -18.13 -2.94 -5.63
CA LEU A 129 -19.38 -3.51 -6.13
C LEU A 129 -19.21 -4.21 -7.50
N PRO A 130 -18.65 -3.58 -8.55
CA PRO A 130 -18.34 -4.28 -9.81
C PRO A 130 -17.49 -5.53 -9.60
N ARG A 131 -16.53 -5.50 -8.70
CA ARG A 131 -15.64 -6.64 -8.42
C ARG A 131 -16.40 -7.82 -7.80
N VAL A 132 -17.25 -7.57 -6.80
CA VAL A 132 -18.09 -8.63 -6.20
C VAL A 132 -19.05 -9.20 -7.24
N VAL A 133 -19.70 -8.34 -8.04
CA VAL A 133 -20.58 -8.80 -9.13
C VAL A 133 -19.79 -9.67 -10.13
N PHE A 134 -18.61 -9.24 -10.55
CA PHE A 134 -17.77 -10.00 -11.49
C PHE A 134 -17.40 -11.39 -10.94
N VAL A 135 -17.00 -11.47 -9.66
CA VAL A 135 -16.60 -12.74 -9.03
C VAL A 135 -17.80 -13.68 -8.86
N THR A 136 -18.98 -13.15 -8.55
CA THR A 136 -20.19 -13.96 -8.25
C THR A 136 -21.08 -14.19 -9.45
N ALA A 137 -20.92 -13.45 -10.55
CA ALA A 137 -21.77 -13.55 -11.72
C ALA A 137 -21.97 -14.98 -12.28
N PRO A 138 -20.94 -15.85 -12.35
CA PRO A 138 -21.13 -17.22 -12.83
C PRO A 138 -22.15 -18.03 -12.02
N LEU A 139 -22.32 -17.72 -10.72
CA LEU A 139 -23.26 -18.43 -9.86
C LEU A 139 -24.71 -18.32 -10.32
N ALA A 140 -25.08 -17.19 -10.93
CA ALA A 140 -26.44 -17.00 -11.45
C ALA A 140 -26.80 -18.06 -12.50
N TYR A 141 -25.88 -18.40 -13.38
CA TYR A 141 -26.09 -19.43 -14.39
C TYR A 141 -25.84 -20.83 -13.84
N LEU A 142 -24.72 -21.04 -13.13
CA LEU A 142 -24.31 -22.36 -12.68
C LEU A 142 -25.31 -22.97 -11.67
N LEU A 143 -25.83 -22.17 -10.74
CA LEU A 143 -26.76 -22.66 -9.70
C LEU A 143 -28.24 -22.48 -10.08
N PHE A 144 -28.60 -21.39 -10.77
CA PHE A 144 -30.00 -21.00 -10.99
C PHE A 144 -30.43 -21.02 -12.47
N ASN A 145 -29.52 -21.32 -13.40
CA ASN A 145 -29.77 -21.30 -14.85
C ASN A 145 -30.22 -19.93 -15.38
N LEU A 146 -29.78 -18.84 -14.70
CA LEU A 146 -30.15 -17.48 -15.08
C LEU A 146 -29.07 -16.88 -15.98
N ASN A 147 -29.42 -16.52 -17.22
CA ASN A 147 -28.54 -15.81 -18.12
C ASN A 147 -28.52 -14.32 -17.75
N ILE A 148 -27.37 -13.83 -17.28
CA ILE A 148 -27.17 -12.40 -17.01
C ILE A 148 -27.00 -11.64 -18.34
N ILE A 149 -26.33 -12.27 -19.32
CA ILE A 149 -26.06 -11.71 -20.64
C ILE A 149 -26.69 -12.63 -21.68
N TYR A 150 -27.65 -12.11 -22.40
CA TYR A 150 -28.29 -12.83 -23.51
C TYR A 150 -27.44 -12.67 -24.79
N SER A 151 -26.42 -13.49 -24.92
CA SER A 151 -25.53 -13.49 -26.09
C SER A 151 -24.88 -14.86 -26.24
N SER A 152 -24.38 -15.18 -27.44
CA SER A 152 -23.60 -16.41 -27.63
C SER A 152 -22.27 -16.36 -26.87
N ALA A 153 -21.83 -17.52 -26.37
CA ALA A 153 -20.55 -17.61 -25.66
C ALA A 153 -19.38 -17.14 -26.53
N SER A 154 -19.39 -17.45 -27.84
CA SER A 154 -18.36 -17.00 -28.79
C SER A 154 -18.29 -15.47 -28.89
N LEU A 155 -19.44 -14.79 -28.94
CA LEU A 155 -19.47 -13.33 -29.00
C LEU A 155 -18.95 -12.71 -27.72
N ILE A 156 -19.36 -13.22 -26.54
CA ILE A 156 -18.85 -12.76 -25.24
C ILE A 156 -17.33 -12.90 -25.18
N VAL A 157 -16.79 -14.07 -25.55
CA VAL A 157 -15.35 -14.33 -25.54
C VAL A 157 -14.60 -13.40 -26.51
N SER A 158 -15.17 -13.15 -27.71
CA SER A 158 -14.55 -12.28 -28.72
C SER A 158 -14.39 -10.83 -28.26
N TYR A 159 -15.24 -10.33 -27.37
CA TYR A 159 -15.11 -9.00 -26.79
C TYR A 159 -14.33 -9.01 -25.46
N ALA A 160 -14.62 -9.97 -24.57
CA ALA A 160 -14.05 -10.00 -23.25
C ALA A 160 -12.54 -10.33 -23.24
N LEU A 161 -12.08 -11.33 -24.01
CA LEU A 161 -10.67 -11.72 -23.98
C LEU A 161 -9.73 -10.63 -24.53
N PRO A 162 -10.00 -9.98 -25.69
CA PRO A 162 -9.14 -8.88 -26.14
C PRO A 162 -9.12 -7.72 -25.14
N HIS A 163 -10.26 -7.38 -24.56
CA HIS A 163 -10.34 -6.33 -23.55
C HIS A 163 -9.48 -6.67 -22.31
N LEU A 164 -9.65 -7.85 -21.73
CA LEU A 164 -8.88 -8.30 -20.57
C LEU A 164 -7.37 -8.34 -20.87
N PHE A 165 -7.00 -8.90 -22.02
CA PHE A 165 -5.59 -8.98 -22.43
C PHE A 165 -4.98 -7.58 -22.59
N LEU A 166 -5.66 -6.67 -23.30
CA LEU A 166 -5.18 -5.32 -23.51
C LEU A 166 -5.15 -4.52 -22.20
N ALA A 167 -6.13 -4.67 -21.32
CA ALA A 167 -6.15 -4.01 -20.03
C ALA A 167 -4.96 -4.45 -19.15
N ILE A 168 -4.67 -5.76 -19.10
CA ILE A 168 -3.51 -6.30 -18.38
C ILE A 168 -2.20 -5.83 -19.03
N TYR A 169 -2.10 -5.89 -20.34
CA TYR A 169 -0.89 -5.50 -21.09
C TYR A 169 -0.59 -4.01 -20.90
N VAL A 170 -1.57 -3.13 -21.14
CA VAL A 170 -1.42 -1.67 -20.98
C VAL A 170 -1.14 -1.33 -19.52
N GLY A 171 -1.91 -1.90 -18.58
CA GLY A 171 -1.69 -1.72 -17.15
C GLY A 171 -0.27 -2.11 -16.71
N SER A 172 0.23 -3.24 -17.20
CA SER A 172 1.60 -3.69 -16.91
C SER A 172 2.66 -2.81 -17.56
N ARG A 173 2.43 -2.30 -18.77
CA ARG A 173 3.37 -1.39 -19.43
C ARG A 173 3.44 -0.03 -18.76
N MET A 174 2.30 0.52 -18.35
CA MET A 174 2.24 1.84 -17.71
C MET A 174 2.66 1.80 -16.23
N ASN A 175 2.19 0.82 -15.49
CA ASN A 175 2.29 0.78 -14.04
C ASN A 175 3.15 -0.38 -13.49
N GLY A 176 3.76 -1.21 -14.34
CA GLY A 176 4.43 -2.45 -13.93
C GLY A 176 5.61 -2.28 -12.97
N ARG A 177 6.14 -1.05 -12.85
CA ARG A 177 7.16 -0.71 -11.83
C ARG A 177 6.56 -0.48 -10.44
N TYR A 178 5.26 -0.20 -10.36
CA TYR A 178 4.57 0.22 -9.15
C TYR A 178 3.47 -0.76 -8.73
N ARG A 179 2.88 -1.49 -9.68
CA ARG A 179 1.80 -2.44 -9.44
C ARG A 179 1.91 -3.63 -10.38
N TYR A 180 1.91 -4.85 -9.84
CA TYR A 180 1.77 -6.09 -10.61
C TYR A 180 0.29 -6.44 -10.77
N SER A 181 -0.16 -6.64 -12.01
CA SER A 181 -1.58 -6.88 -12.31
C SER A 181 -2.17 -8.06 -11.53
N PHE A 182 -1.46 -9.19 -11.45
CA PHE A 182 -1.91 -10.37 -10.69
C PHE A 182 -2.13 -10.06 -9.20
N TRP A 183 -1.16 -9.41 -8.54
CA TRP A 183 -1.30 -9.04 -7.12
C TRP A 183 -2.34 -7.95 -6.91
N GLY A 184 -2.51 -7.04 -7.88
CA GLY A 184 -3.56 -6.04 -7.84
C GLY A 184 -4.96 -6.67 -7.81
N GLU A 185 -5.20 -7.72 -8.60
CA GLU A 185 -6.48 -8.47 -8.58
C GLU A 185 -6.74 -9.11 -7.21
N ILE A 186 -5.72 -9.70 -6.58
CA ILE A 186 -5.84 -10.30 -5.24
C ILE A 186 -6.17 -9.23 -4.20
N TYR A 187 -5.47 -8.08 -4.21
CA TYR A 187 -5.73 -6.98 -3.29
C TYR A 187 -7.16 -6.44 -3.44
N ASP A 188 -7.61 -6.25 -4.67
CA ASP A 188 -8.96 -5.78 -4.96
C ASP A 188 -10.03 -6.77 -4.44
N ILE A 189 -9.82 -8.07 -4.60
CA ILE A 189 -10.76 -9.10 -4.12
C ILE A 189 -10.76 -9.17 -2.58
N VAL A 190 -9.60 -9.11 -1.93
CA VAL A 190 -9.49 -9.08 -0.46
C VAL A 190 -10.33 -7.94 0.12
N LEU A 191 -10.31 -6.77 -0.51
CA LEU A 191 -11.01 -5.58 -0.02
C LEU A 191 -12.46 -5.51 -0.45
N ALA A 192 -12.82 -5.99 -1.65
CA ALA A 192 -14.11 -5.75 -2.27
C ALA A 192 -15.29 -6.14 -1.36
N PHE A 193 -15.28 -7.34 -0.78
CA PHE A 193 -16.37 -7.82 0.08
C PHE A 193 -16.57 -6.97 1.34
N HIS A 194 -15.51 -6.31 1.82
CA HIS A 194 -15.58 -5.44 2.99
C HIS A 194 -15.99 -4.02 2.65
N LEU A 195 -15.70 -3.57 1.44
CA LEU A 195 -15.95 -2.19 1.01
C LEU A 195 -17.35 -1.98 0.41
N VAL A 196 -17.97 -3.01 -0.16
CA VAL A 196 -19.28 -2.90 -0.83
C VAL A 196 -20.32 -2.27 0.09
N LEU A 197 -20.57 -2.86 1.26
CA LEU A 197 -21.61 -2.38 2.16
C LEU A 197 -21.31 -0.96 2.70
N PRO A 198 -20.11 -0.66 3.22
CA PRO A 198 -19.76 0.69 3.65
C PRO A 198 -19.89 1.76 2.56
N THR A 199 -19.47 1.48 1.32
CA THR A 199 -19.56 2.44 0.22
C THR A 199 -21.01 2.67 -0.21
N LEU A 200 -21.83 1.61 -0.34
CA LEU A 200 -23.24 1.73 -0.67
C LEU A 200 -24.02 2.48 0.41
N VAL A 201 -23.80 2.12 1.70
CA VAL A 201 -24.46 2.84 2.81
C VAL A 201 -24.05 4.31 2.82
N THR A 202 -22.77 4.62 2.58
CA THR A 202 -22.30 6.01 2.53
C THR A 202 -22.81 6.76 1.31
N MET A 203 -22.98 6.08 0.18
CA MET A 203 -23.58 6.67 -1.01
C MET A 203 -25.04 7.13 -0.75
N ILE A 204 -25.80 6.38 0.05
CA ILE A 204 -27.20 6.73 0.39
C ILE A 204 -27.25 7.68 1.60
N PHE A 205 -26.47 7.39 2.66
CA PHE A 205 -26.46 8.09 3.93
C PHE A 205 -25.06 8.63 4.29
N PRO A 206 -24.57 9.70 3.64
CA PRO A 206 -23.19 10.18 3.79
C PRO A 206 -22.83 10.64 5.21
N LYS A 207 -23.82 11.02 6.01
CA LYS A 207 -23.62 11.46 7.42
C LYS A 207 -23.54 10.30 8.42
N ARG A 208 -23.83 9.05 8.01
CA ARG A 208 -23.74 7.88 8.89
C ARG A 208 -22.28 7.41 9.02
N GLY A 209 -21.91 7.07 10.24
CA GLY A 209 -20.62 6.46 10.58
C GLY A 209 -19.78 7.33 11.51
N LYS A 210 -19.08 6.66 12.44
CA LYS A 210 -18.15 7.30 13.37
C LYS A 210 -16.72 7.20 12.80
N PHE A 211 -15.91 8.20 13.12
CA PHE A 211 -14.47 8.14 12.88
C PHE A 211 -13.83 7.18 13.89
N ASN A 212 -13.26 6.08 13.40
CA ASN A 212 -12.46 5.17 14.20
C ASN A 212 -11.00 5.32 13.84
N VAL A 213 -10.17 5.64 14.82
CA VAL A 213 -8.70 5.69 14.64
C VAL A 213 -8.21 4.28 14.34
N THR A 214 -7.32 4.17 13.37
CA THR A 214 -6.66 2.90 13.05
C THR A 214 -5.58 2.62 14.09
N ASP A 215 -5.73 1.54 14.83
CA ASP A 215 -4.72 1.08 15.79
C ASP A 215 -3.48 0.58 15.05
N LYS A 216 -2.29 1.00 15.48
CA LYS A 216 -1.00 0.64 14.87
C LYS A 216 -0.01 0.23 15.97
N GLY A 217 0.86 -0.73 15.67
CA GLY A 217 1.99 -1.09 16.55
C GLY A 217 1.73 -2.27 17.49
N GLY A 218 0.74 -3.12 17.21
CA GLY A 218 0.58 -4.41 17.89
C GLY A 218 1.51 -5.47 17.31
N LEU A 219 2.57 -5.87 18.01
CA LEU A 219 3.44 -6.98 17.58
C LEU A 219 2.68 -8.30 17.63
N LEU A 220 2.84 -9.10 16.59
CA LEU A 220 2.27 -10.42 16.49
C LEU A 220 3.30 -11.47 16.96
N ASP A 221 3.12 -11.99 18.17
CA ASP A 221 4.05 -12.96 18.74
C ASP A 221 3.85 -14.39 18.17
N VAL A 222 2.63 -14.70 17.73
CA VAL A 222 2.26 -16.00 17.15
C VAL A 222 1.52 -15.78 15.84
N GLY A 223 1.90 -16.53 14.80
CA GLY A 223 1.16 -16.52 13.54
C GLY A 223 -0.21 -17.21 13.70
N TYR A 224 -1.23 -16.68 13.05
CA TYR A 224 -2.58 -17.26 13.04
C TYR A 224 -3.24 -17.05 11.68
N PHE A 225 -4.38 -17.73 11.48
CA PHE A 225 -5.21 -17.51 10.30
C PHE A 225 -6.47 -16.73 10.71
N ASP A 226 -6.67 -15.54 10.06
CA ASP A 226 -7.77 -14.64 10.39
C ASP A 226 -9.07 -15.05 9.66
N PHE A 227 -9.78 -16.01 10.24
CA PHE A 227 -11.08 -16.45 9.73
C PHE A 227 -12.12 -15.34 9.70
N THR A 228 -12.00 -14.31 10.55
CA THR A 228 -12.99 -13.25 10.64
C THR A 228 -13.03 -12.42 9.38
N VAL A 229 -11.84 -12.06 8.86
CA VAL A 229 -11.70 -11.27 7.63
C VAL A 229 -12.11 -12.08 6.40
N VAL A 230 -11.83 -13.39 6.35
CA VAL A 230 -12.09 -14.17 5.13
C VAL A 230 -13.45 -14.87 5.08
N ARG A 231 -14.30 -14.74 6.10
CA ARG A 231 -15.65 -15.35 6.10
C ARG A 231 -16.45 -15.12 4.80
N PRO A 232 -16.61 -13.89 4.30
CA PRO A 232 -17.37 -13.67 3.06
C PRO A 232 -16.71 -14.35 1.85
N HIS A 233 -15.39 -14.35 1.78
CA HIS A 233 -14.62 -15.00 0.72
C HIS A 233 -14.81 -16.53 0.76
N LEU A 234 -14.79 -17.15 1.95
CA LEU A 234 -15.00 -18.58 2.11
C LEU A 234 -16.40 -18.99 1.66
N VAL A 235 -17.43 -18.22 2.05
CA VAL A 235 -18.80 -18.51 1.63
C VAL A 235 -18.91 -18.49 0.10
N VAL A 236 -18.39 -17.44 -0.56
CA VAL A 236 -18.44 -17.34 -2.01
C VAL A 236 -17.57 -18.39 -2.69
N ALA A 237 -16.41 -18.77 -2.13
CA ALA A 237 -15.58 -19.84 -2.65
C ALA A 237 -16.30 -21.20 -2.61
N CYS A 238 -16.97 -21.52 -1.51
CA CYS A 238 -17.78 -22.75 -1.41
C CYS A 238 -18.93 -22.75 -2.42
N LEU A 239 -19.63 -21.62 -2.58
CA LEU A 239 -20.69 -21.49 -3.58
C LEU A 239 -20.17 -21.62 -5.01
N LEU A 240 -19.03 -21.02 -5.33
CA LEU A 240 -18.38 -21.15 -6.65
C LEU A 240 -17.92 -22.58 -6.91
N ALA A 241 -17.32 -23.25 -5.93
CA ALA A 241 -16.92 -24.63 -6.05
C ALA A 241 -18.16 -25.54 -6.32
N LEU A 242 -19.24 -25.35 -5.56
CA LEU A 242 -20.51 -26.04 -5.80
C LEU A 242 -21.05 -25.72 -7.20
N GLY A 243 -21.08 -24.46 -7.60
CA GLY A 243 -21.55 -24.03 -8.93
C GLY A 243 -20.74 -24.66 -10.06
N VAL A 244 -19.41 -24.70 -9.94
CA VAL A 244 -18.54 -25.38 -10.92
C VAL A 244 -18.86 -26.89 -11.00
N ILE A 245 -19.03 -27.57 -9.88
CA ILE A 245 -19.42 -28.99 -9.84
C ILE A 245 -20.77 -29.19 -10.54
N VAL A 246 -21.79 -28.39 -10.18
CA VAL A 246 -23.13 -28.44 -10.81
C VAL A 246 -23.01 -28.16 -12.32
N GLY A 247 -22.23 -27.18 -12.73
CA GLY A 247 -21.98 -26.87 -14.13
C GLY A 247 -21.36 -28.03 -14.89
N ILE A 248 -20.38 -28.71 -14.33
CA ILE A 248 -19.74 -29.90 -14.93
C ILE A 248 -20.75 -31.05 -15.07
N VAL A 249 -21.55 -31.33 -14.02
CA VAL A 249 -22.59 -32.36 -14.08
C VAL A 249 -23.61 -32.04 -15.18
N ARG A 250 -24.03 -30.78 -15.31
CA ARG A 250 -24.95 -30.34 -16.37
C ARG A 250 -24.31 -30.41 -17.77
N ALA A 251 -23.01 -30.16 -17.89
CA ALA A 251 -22.29 -30.29 -19.19
C ALA A 251 -22.27 -31.76 -19.65
N ILE A 252 -22.07 -32.70 -18.72
CA ILE A 252 -22.09 -34.15 -19.03
C ILE A 252 -23.49 -34.61 -19.43
N GLY A 253 -24.52 -34.11 -18.74
CA GLY A 253 -25.93 -34.46 -18.99
C GLY A 253 -26.69 -33.43 -19.83
N HIS A 254 -26.02 -32.72 -20.77
CA HIS A 254 -26.62 -31.58 -21.49
C HIS A 254 -27.93 -31.90 -22.20
N ASP A 255 -28.03 -33.10 -22.79
CA ASP A 255 -29.26 -33.52 -23.49
C ASP A 255 -30.46 -33.67 -22.53
N TYR A 256 -30.21 -34.07 -21.30
CA TYR A 256 -31.24 -34.22 -20.25
C TYR A 256 -31.68 -32.87 -19.67
N PHE A 257 -30.73 -31.94 -19.49
CA PHE A 257 -30.97 -30.64 -18.85
C PHE A 257 -31.35 -29.52 -19.85
N GLY A 258 -31.26 -29.77 -21.16
CA GLY A 258 -31.56 -28.77 -22.20
C GLY A 258 -30.68 -27.52 -22.14
N SER A 259 -29.49 -27.65 -21.62
CA SER A 259 -28.55 -26.54 -21.42
C SER A 259 -27.55 -26.42 -22.57
N ASP A 260 -27.25 -25.19 -23.02
CA ASP A 260 -26.21 -24.94 -24.03
C ASP A 260 -24.82 -25.25 -23.47
N PRO A 261 -24.08 -26.24 -24.03
CA PRO A 261 -22.73 -26.61 -23.56
C PRO A 261 -21.73 -25.47 -23.60
N ASN A 262 -21.84 -24.56 -24.57
CA ASN A 262 -20.92 -23.43 -24.70
C ASN A 262 -21.13 -22.41 -23.59
N VAL A 263 -22.37 -22.17 -23.21
CA VAL A 263 -22.71 -21.27 -22.10
C VAL A 263 -22.29 -21.86 -20.77
N ILE A 264 -22.47 -23.19 -20.58
CA ILE A 264 -21.94 -23.89 -19.41
C ILE A 264 -20.41 -23.75 -19.34
N ALA A 265 -19.70 -24.08 -20.43
CA ALA A 265 -18.24 -24.03 -20.46
C ALA A 265 -17.71 -22.62 -20.16
N LEU A 266 -18.35 -21.57 -20.69
CA LEU A 266 -17.99 -20.19 -20.41
C LEU A 266 -18.14 -19.87 -18.89
N ASN A 267 -19.26 -20.23 -18.28
CA ASN A 267 -19.52 -19.95 -16.87
C ASN A 267 -18.68 -20.81 -15.94
N VAL A 268 -18.41 -22.08 -16.28
CA VAL A 268 -17.47 -22.94 -15.55
C VAL A 268 -16.06 -22.36 -15.59
N GLY A 269 -15.58 -21.97 -16.79
CA GLY A 269 -14.27 -21.36 -16.94
C GLY A 269 -14.15 -20.06 -16.12
N TRP A 270 -15.18 -19.21 -16.17
CA TRP A 270 -15.22 -17.99 -15.36
C TRP A 270 -15.30 -18.27 -13.86
N GLY A 271 -16.09 -19.29 -13.45
CA GLY A 271 -16.17 -19.73 -12.07
C GLY A 271 -14.82 -20.25 -11.53
N ILE A 272 -14.08 -21.03 -12.32
CA ILE A 272 -12.74 -21.51 -11.99
C ILE A 272 -11.77 -20.33 -11.85
N TYR A 273 -11.77 -19.40 -12.81
CA TYR A 273 -10.98 -18.18 -12.74
C TYR A 273 -11.24 -17.41 -11.44
N SER A 274 -12.51 -17.13 -11.13
CA SER A 274 -12.91 -16.44 -9.90
C SER A 274 -12.48 -17.21 -8.64
N LEU A 275 -12.60 -18.53 -8.66
CA LEU A 275 -12.22 -19.40 -7.53
C LEU A 275 -10.71 -19.35 -7.25
N ILE A 276 -9.86 -19.36 -8.30
CA ILE A 276 -8.40 -19.27 -8.15
C ILE A 276 -8.03 -17.97 -7.42
N PHE A 277 -8.55 -16.83 -7.87
CA PHE A 277 -8.25 -15.54 -7.24
C PHE A 277 -8.83 -15.43 -5.82
N LEU A 278 -10.00 -16.02 -5.60
CA LEU A 278 -10.63 -16.03 -4.28
C LEU A 278 -9.84 -16.87 -3.28
N LEU A 279 -9.36 -18.05 -3.69
CA LEU A 279 -8.48 -18.88 -2.87
C LEU A 279 -7.15 -18.18 -2.56
N ALA A 280 -6.58 -17.48 -3.54
CA ALA A 280 -5.39 -16.66 -3.31
C ALA A 280 -5.67 -15.52 -2.31
N ALA A 281 -6.83 -14.85 -2.40
CA ALA A 281 -7.23 -13.82 -1.44
C ALA A 281 -7.44 -14.40 -0.02
N ILE A 282 -8.01 -15.60 0.09
CA ILE A 282 -8.15 -16.32 1.37
C ILE A 282 -6.78 -16.63 1.97
N ALA A 283 -5.80 -17.04 1.15
CA ALA A 283 -4.45 -17.36 1.61
C ALA A 283 -3.73 -16.14 2.22
N VAL A 284 -4.08 -14.91 1.83
CA VAL A 284 -3.54 -13.66 2.41
C VAL A 284 -3.87 -13.51 3.89
N ALA A 285 -4.94 -14.14 4.37
CA ALA A 285 -5.32 -14.09 5.80
C ALA A 285 -4.41 -14.87 6.74
N ARG A 286 -3.39 -15.54 6.21
CA ARG A 286 -2.36 -16.17 7.03
C ARG A 286 -1.37 -15.13 7.54
N GLU A 287 -1.61 -14.68 8.76
CA GLU A 287 -0.73 -13.77 9.48
C GLU A 287 0.51 -14.52 9.97
N THR A 288 1.68 -13.94 9.74
CA THR A 288 2.96 -14.53 10.17
C THR A 288 3.48 -13.79 11.40
N ARG A 289 4.21 -14.52 12.26
CA ARG A 289 4.89 -13.93 13.42
C ARG A 289 5.78 -12.77 12.98
N GLN A 290 5.66 -11.65 13.67
CA GLN A 290 6.53 -10.50 13.48
C GLN A 290 7.78 -10.63 14.36
N VAL A 291 8.89 -10.95 13.71
CA VAL A 291 10.18 -11.15 14.41
C VAL A 291 10.86 -9.83 14.77
N ARG A 292 10.51 -8.74 14.06
CA ARG A 292 11.20 -7.46 14.19
C ARG A 292 10.38 -6.44 14.96
N LYS A 293 10.90 -5.99 16.09
CA LYS A 293 10.31 -4.93 16.92
C LYS A 293 10.60 -3.51 16.39
N THR A 294 11.67 -3.32 15.61
CA THR A 294 12.15 -2.02 15.15
C THR A 294 12.44 -2.00 13.66
N ILE A 295 12.22 -0.85 13.06
CA ILE A 295 12.53 -0.58 11.65
C ILE A 295 14.05 -0.59 11.49
N ARG A 296 14.56 -1.21 10.44
CA ARG A 296 15.95 -1.18 10.02
C ARG A 296 16.11 -0.34 8.78
N ILE A 297 17.12 0.51 8.78
CA ILE A 297 17.53 1.29 7.62
C ILE A 297 18.84 0.73 7.08
N ASP A 298 18.96 0.61 5.78
CA ASP A 298 20.22 0.29 5.13
C ASP A 298 21.09 1.55 5.16
N VAL A 299 22.17 1.51 5.92
CA VAL A 299 23.04 2.66 6.12
C VAL A 299 24.48 2.21 6.31
N ASP A 300 25.39 2.88 5.60
CA ASP A 300 26.82 2.69 5.69
C ASP A 300 27.42 3.76 6.62
N ILE A 301 27.68 3.36 7.88
CA ILE A 301 28.30 4.22 8.90
C ILE A 301 29.58 3.51 9.37
N PRO A 302 30.73 4.20 9.40
CA PRO A 302 31.93 3.65 10.02
C PRO A 302 31.66 3.29 11.48
N VAL A 303 32.09 2.10 11.89
CA VAL A 303 31.90 1.58 13.25
C VAL A 303 33.20 1.04 13.79
N VAL A 304 33.43 1.30 15.06
CA VAL A 304 34.52 0.69 15.87
C VAL A 304 33.90 -0.30 16.83
N ILE A 305 34.36 -1.53 16.82
CA ILE A 305 33.89 -2.62 17.68
C ILE A 305 34.92 -2.80 18.80
N HIS A 306 34.48 -2.69 20.04
CA HIS A 306 35.28 -2.91 21.22
C HIS A 306 34.98 -4.29 21.82
N TYR A 307 35.99 -5.11 21.93
CA TYR A 307 35.88 -6.45 22.51
C TYR A 307 36.28 -6.42 23.99
N ALA A 308 35.78 -7.36 24.79
CA ALA A 308 36.06 -7.47 26.22
C ALA A 308 37.56 -7.70 26.54
N SER A 309 38.29 -8.26 25.59
CA SER A 309 39.76 -8.38 25.68
C SER A 309 40.53 -7.06 25.55
N GLY A 310 39.84 -5.95 25.23
CA GLY A 310 40.48 -4.67 24.93
C GLY A 310 40.91 -4.52 23.46
N ILE A 311 40.68 -5.53 22.63
CA ILE A 311 40.94 -5.45 21.19
C ILE A 311 39.89 -4.55 20.53
N VAL A 312 40.31 -3.87 19.47
CA VAL A 312 39.45 -2.96 18.72
C VAL A 312 39.51 -3.31 17.24
N SER A 313 38.34 -3.46 16.61
CA SER A 313 38.20 -3.67 15.16
C SER A 313 37.39 -2.56 14.50
N ARG A 314 37.80 -2.15 13.30
CA ARG A 314 37.06 -1.15 12.50
C ARG A 314 36.28 -1.83 11.38
N SER A 315 35.09 -1.36 11.15
CA SER A 315 34.23 -1.85 10.09
C SER A 315 33.15 -0.80 9.70
N HIS A 316 32.10 -1.24 9.01
CA HIS A 316 30.99 -0.41 8.56
C HIS A 316 29.65 -1.10 8.82
N THR A 317 28.62 -0.33 9.12
CA THR A 317 27.26 -0.86 9.22
C THR A 317 26.72 -1.20 7.84
N ALA A 318 25.99 -2.31 7.73
CA ALA A 318 25.18 -2.64 6.56
C ALA A 318 23.70 -2.26 6.76
N ASP A 319 23.23 -2.36 8.01
CA ASP A 319 21.93 -1.83 8.43
C ASP A 319 21.97 -1.43 9.91
N LEU A 320 21.06 -0.52 10.29
CA LEU A 320 20.93 0.01 11.65
C LEU A 320 19.48 0.12 12.05
N SER A 321 19.17 -0.14 13.31
CA SER A 321 17.85 0.03 13.91
C SER A 321 17.98 0.53 15.35
N MET A 322 16.84 0.86 15.99
CA MET A 322 16.82 1.24 17.42
C MET A 322 17.24 0.11 18.38
N GLY A 323 17.18 -1.14 17.95
CA GLY A 323 17.49 -2.31 18.79
C GLY A 323 18.75 -3.06 18.40
N GLY A 324 19.51 -2.61 17.38
CA GLY A 324 20.74 -3.29 16.96
C GLY A 324 21.13 -2.93 15.53
N CYS A 325 22.25 -3.48 15.09
CA CYS A 325 22.79 -3.27 13.75
C CYS A 325 23.35 -4.57 13.16
N ARG A 326 23.55 -4.52 11.85
CA ARG A 326 24.34 -5.50 11.12
C ARG A 326 25.59 -4.79 10.62
N VAL A 327 26.73 -5.32 11.00
CA VAL A 327 28.05 -4.78 10.68
C VAL A 327 28.74 -5.71 9.70
N VAL A 328 29.43 -5.18 8.71
CA VAL A 328 30.27 -5.97 7.82
C VAL A 328 31.35 -6.65 8.67
N ALA A 329 31.55 -7.92 8.48
CA ALA A 329 32.53 -8.66 9.29
C ALA A 329 33.95 -8.15 9.01
N PRO A 330 34.68 -7.70 10.03
CA PRO A 330 36.07 -7.24 9.85
C PRO A 330 36.98 -8.41 9.46
N ASP A 331 38.08 -8.11 8.76
CA ASP A 331 39.04 -9.14 8.35
C ASP A 331 39.71 -9.82 9.56
N ASN A 332 39.96 -9.07 10.63
CA ASN A 332 40.45 -9.59 11.89
C ASN A 332 39.28 -9.90 12.82
N ARG A 333 38.67 -11.06 12.67
CA ARG A 333 37.57 -11.51 13.51
C ARG A 333 38.07 -12.11 14.81
N HIS A 334 37.60 -11.60 15.92
CA HIS A 334 37.77 -12.18 17.24
C HIS A 334 36.42 -12.79 17.69
N LEU A 335 36.00 -13.87 17.00
CA LEU A 335 34.68 -14.49 17.23
C LEU A 335 34.58 -15.23 18.58
N GLU A 336 35.72 -15.51 19.22
CA GLU A 336 35.80 -16.14 20.54
C GLU A 336 35.71 -15.12 21.67
N ASP A 337 35.75 -13.83 21.36
CA ASP A 337 35.73 -12.73 22.30
C ASP A 337 34.40 -11.99 22.29
N ASP A 338 33.86 -11.67 23.47
CA ASP A 338 32.63 -10.99 23.61
C ASP A 338 32.74 -9.51 23.17
N ILE A 339 31.74 -9.04 22.46
CA ILE A 339 31.66 -7.63 22.10
C ILE A 339 31.01 -6.87 23.25
N GLU A 340 31.71 -5.86 23.78
CA GLU A 340 31.27 -5.05 24.91
C GLU A 340 30.44 -3.84 24.42
N GLU A 341 30.99 -3.10 23.46
CA GLU A 341 30.30 -1.95 22.89
C GLU A 341 30.68 -1.69 21.41
N ILE A 342 29.90 -0.93 20.74
CA ILE A 342 30.22 -0.39 19.42
C ILE A 342 30.16 1.14 19.43
N GLU A 343 31.05 1.74 18.67
CA GLU A 343 31.13 3.17 18.48
C GLU A 343 30.75 3.52 17.03
N LEU A 344 29.61 4.17 16.83
CA LEU A 344 29.17 4.67 15.52
C LEU A 344 29.80 6.03 15.25
N ILE A 345 30.57 6.15 14.19
CA ILE A 345 31.28 7.39 13.82
C ILE A 345 30.38 8.22 12.90
N LEU A 346 29.86 9.31 13.40
CA LEU A 346 28.97 10.23 12.70
C LEU A 346 29.68 11.54 12.39
N GLN A 347 29.12 12.34 11.47
CA GLN A 347 29.61 13.70 11.20
C GLN A 347 29.51 14.62 12.43
N SER A 348 28.57 14.37 13.32
CA SER A 348 28.34 15.13 14.55
C SER A 348 29.17 14.65 15.76
N GLY A 349 29.94 13.60 15.62
CA GLY A 349 30.71 12.95 16.70
C GLY A 349 30.46 11.45 16.76
N ALA A 350 31.05 10.78 17.74
CA ALA A 350 30.93 9.34 17.94
C ALA A 350 29.86 8.99 18.98
N ILE A 351 29.11 7.93 18.73
CA ILE A 351 28.10 7.39 19.66
C ILE A 351 28.52 5.99 20.09
N SER A 352 28.81 5.83 21.34
CA SER A 352 29.17 4.55 21.95
C SER A 352 27.93 3.86 22.52
N ILE A 353 27.67 2.62 22.12
CA ILE A 353 26.46 1.87 22.48
C ILE A 353 26.86 0.46 22.91
N PRO A 354 26.53 0.03 24.15
CA PRO A 354 26.71 -1.35 24.57
C PRO A 354 25.96 -2.31 23.65
N ALA A 355 26.63 -3.34 23.18
CA ALA A 355 26.08 -4.26 22.19
C ALA A 355 26.61 -5.68 22.39
N GLN A 356 25.76 -6.66 22.11
CA GLN A 356 26.08 -8.07 22.23
C GLN A 356 25.96 -8.74 20.85
N LEU A 357 26.87 -9.69 20.58
CA LEU A 357 26.85 -10.51 19.36
C LEU A 357 25.68 -11.52 19.45
N VAL A 358 24.74 -11.45 18.50
CA VAL A 358 23.63 -12.40 18.39
C VAL A 358 23.98 -13.57 17.49
N THR A 359 24.51 -13.27 16.31
CA THR A 359 24.96 -14.26 15.32
C THR A 359 26.01 -13.65 14.43
N SER A 360 26.90 -14.47 13.89
CA SER A 360 27.87 -14.11 12.86
C SER A 360 27.73 -15.04 11.66
N ASP A 361 27.92 -14.49 10.48
CA ASP A 361 28.12 -15.24 9.25
C ASP A 361 29.42 -14.78 8.54
N GLU A 362 29.73 -15.34 7.39
CA GLU A 362 30.99 -15.01 6.68
C GLU A 362 31.10 -13.53 6.31
N ARG A 363 30.00 -12.81 6.19
CA ARG A 363 29.95 -11.43 5.71
C ARG A 363 29.55 -10.42 6.76
N PHE A 364 28.78 -10.84 7.78
CA PHE A 364 28.17 -9.90 8.72
C PHE A 364 28.18 -10.39 10.16
N LEU A 365 28.37 -9.45 11.08
CA LEU A 365 28.08 -9.59 12.49
C LEU A 365 26.70 -8.96 12.77
N ARG A 366 25.83 -9.65 13.50
CA ARG A 366 24.52 -9.14 13.93
C ARG A 366 24.58 -8.82 15.40
N LEU A 367 24.46 -7.55 15.71
CA LEU A 367 24.60 -7.01 17.06
C LEU A 367 23.24 -6.56 17.57
N LYS A 368 22.95 -6.86 18.83
CA LYS A 368 21.80 -6.36 19.57
C LYS A 368 22.31 -5.32 20.57
N PHE A 369 21.66 -4.17 20.63
CA PHE A 369 21.92 -3.13 21.63
C PHE A 369 21.28 -3.51 22.95
N ASP A 370 21.88 -3.10 24.05
CA ASP A 370 21.30 -3.26 25.36
C ASP A 370 20.01 -2.44 25.49
N GLU A 371 19.07 -2.88 26.32
CA GLU A 371 17.77 -2.20 26.50
C GLU A 371 17.93 -0.91 27.33
N ASP A 372 18.96 -0.83 28.18
CA ASP A 372 19.23 0.28 29.11
C ASP A 372 20.20 1.33 28.53
N ILE A 373 20.02 1.70 27.27
CA ILE A 373 20.83 2.78 26.69
C ILE A 373 20.45 4.12 27.34
N PRO A 374 21.42 4.92 27.82
CA PRO A 374 21.17 6.26 28.36
C PRO A 374 20.35 7.14 27.40
N LEU A 375 19.43 7.93 27.95
CA LEU A 375 18.48 8.73 27.13
C LEU A 375 19.18 9.66 26.13
N SER A 376 20.35 10.20 26.48
CA SER A 376 21.17 11.01 25.57
C SER A 376 21.61 10.22 24.33
N ARG A 377 22.23 9.05 24.52
CA ARG A 377 22.67 8.16 23.43
C ARG A 377 21.48 7.65 22.61
N ARG A 378 20.36 7.34 23.28
CA ARG A 378 19.11 6.94 22.59
C ARG A 378 18.56 8.04 21.70
N ARG A 379 18.62 9.31 22.14
CA ARG A 379 18.20 10.46 21.30
C ARG A 379 19.08 10.62 20.07
N GLU A 380 20.36 10.43 20.18
CA GLU A 380 21.29 10.48 19.06
C GLU A 380 21.05 9.32 18.09
N LEU A 381 20.83 8.10 18.61
CA LEU A 381 20.46 6.95 17.79
C LEU A 381 19.15 7.19 17.03
N VAL A 382 18.14 7.80 17.67
CA VAL A 382 16.89 8.22 17.01
C VAL A 382 17.17 9.18 15.84
N ARG A 383 18.07 10.15 16.03
CA ARG A 383 18.46 11.06 14.95
C ARG A 383 19.10 10.33 13.77
N VAL A 384 19.97 9.39 14.05
CA VAL A 384 20.65 8.60 13.02
C VAL A 384 19.68 7.68 12.28
N VAL A 385 18.80 6.99 12.99
CA VAL A 385 17.89 5.99 12.39
C VAL A 385 16.68 6.66 11.73
N LEU A 386 16.13 7.75 12.30
CA LEU A 386 14.83 8.27 11.90
C LEU A 386 14.87 9.69 11.31
N ALA A 387 15.88 10.50 11.60
CA ALA A 387 15.90 11.91 11.22
C ALA A 387 16.89 12.25 10.09
N ARG A 388 17.62 11.30 9.55
CA ARG A 388 18.48 11.54 8.39
C ARG A 388 17.67 11.61 7.11
N ALA A 389 17.95 12.60 6.29
CA ALA A 389 17.27 12.78 5.00
C ALA A 389 17.52 11.60 4.03
N ASP A 390 18.66 10.92 4.13
CA ASP A 390 19.05 9.77 3.31
C ASP A 390 18.62 8.41 3.89
N ALA A 391 18.13 8.35 5.13
CA ALA A 391 17.71 7.11 5.77
C ALA A 391 16.57 6.38 5.01
N TRP A 392 15.81 7.10 4.21
CA TRP A 392 14.63 6.62 3.50
C TRP A 392 14.78 6.64 1.97
N ILE A 393 15.94 7.11 1.46
CA ILE A 393 16.21 7.33 0.03
C ILE A 393 16.90 6.11 -0.61
N ASN A 394 16.61 4.90 -0.21
CA ASN A 394 16.95 3.74 -1.03
C ASN A 394 15.68 3.10 -1.61
N PRO A 395 15.03 3.70 -2.63
CA PRO A 395 14.23 2.91 -3.54
C PRO A 395 15.21 1.94 -4.23
N PRO A 396 14.81 0.68 -4.53
CA PRO A 396 15.63 -0.25 -5.29
C PRO A 396 16.09 0.47 -6.56
N ALA A 397 17.39 0.60 -6.72
CA ALA A 397 18.14 1.40 -7.69
C ALA A 397 17.27 1.89 -8.87
N ARG A 398 16.81 3.13 -8.84
CA ARG A 398 16.41 3.84 -10.04
C ARG A 398 17.68 3.96 -10.89
N ARG A 399 17.84 3.06 -11.86
CA ARG A 399 18.69 3.39 -13.02
C ARG A 399 18.02 4.62 -13.65
N ILE A 400 18.54 5.78 -13.33
CA ILE A 400 18.23 7.03 -14.03
C ILE A 400 18.78 6.82 -15.44
N THR A 401 17.97 6.27 -16.34
CA THR A 401 18.19 6.46 -17.76
C THR A 401 17.99 7.96 -17.99
N ARG A 402 19.07 8.64 -18.28
CA ARG A 402 19.10 10.04 -18.71
C ARG A 402 18.26 10.19 -19.98
N SER A 403 16.97 10.39 -19.85
CA SER A 403 16.06 10.93 -20.88
C SER A 403 14.71 11.25 -20.23
N ALA A 404 14.69 12.18 -19.27
CA ALA A 404 13.49 12.93 -18.96
C ALA A 404 13.73 14.37 -19.42
N PRO A 405 12.79 15.00 -20.12
CA PRO A 405 12.90 16.42 -20.44
C PRO A 405 12.96 17.18 -19.12
N SER A 406 13.94 18.08 -19.02
CA SER A 406 14.12 18.99 -17.90
C SER A 406 12.83 19.77 -17.66
N SER A 407 12.15 19.49 -16.56
CA SER A 407 11.07 20.35 -16.07
C SER A 407 11.67 21.74 -15.80
N PRO A 408 11.04 22.84 -16.27
CA PRO A 408 11.55 24.20 -16.07
C PRO A 408 11.64 24.62 -14.59
N PHE A 409 11.18 23.80 -13.66
CA PHE A 409 11.23 24.08 -12.22
C PHE A 409 12.62 23.85 -11.58
N TYR A 410 13.49 23.04 -12.18
CA TYR A 410 14.86 22.83 -11.66
C TYR A 410 15.83 23.97 -12.02
N ALA A 411 15.51 24.75 -13.04
CA ALA A 411 16.34 25.90 -13.44
C ALA A 411 16.15 27.13 -12.53
N ALA A 412 15.06 27.21 -11.77
CA ALA A 412 14.77 28.36 -10.90
C ALA A 412 15.46 28.30 -9.53
N CYS A 413 15.87 27.11 -9.07
CA CYS A 413 16.56 26.95 -7.78
C CYS A 413 18.08 27.12 -7.84
N SER A 414 18.71 27.06 -9.01
CA SER A 414 20.16 27.25 -9.16
C SER A 414 20.59 28.72 -9.22
N ASN A 415 19.66 29.68 -9.31
CA ASN A 415 19.95 31.11 -9.38
C ASN A 415 19.71 31.87 -8.07
N CYS A 416 19.52 31.19 -6.93
CA CYS A 416 19.42 31.86 -5.61
C CYS A 416 20.66 31.69 -4.73
N SER A 417 21.82 31.46 -5.32
CA SER A 417 23.11 31.57 -4.62
C SER A 417 24.00 32.58 -5.39
N GLY A 418 23.76 33.84 -5.11
CA GLY A 418 24.53 34.98 -5.49
C GLY A 418 24.24 36.10 -4.52
#